data_4f845326efa9e9beca745f2299f58903
#
_entry.id   4f845326efa9e9beca745f2299f58903
#
_cell.length_a   1.000
_cell.length_b   1.000
_cell.length_c   1.000
_cell.angle_alpha   90.00
_cell.angle_beta   90.00
_cell.angle_gamma   90.00
#
_symmetry.space_group_name_H-M   'P 1'
#
loop_
_entity.id
_entity.type
_entity.pdbx_description
1 polymer ?
#
loop_
_entity_poly.entity_id
_entity_poly.type
_entity_poly.pdbx_seq_one_letter_code
_entity_poly.pdbx_strand_id
1 'polypeptide(L)'
;MKSFRVNSIFYTLQGEGHNTGRAAVFVRFAGCNLRCPFCDTEFDSFTEMTAEEILAKVVSLHSSSVPHLPLVVLTGGEPTLQVDEAFVGQLHSAGYRVAMESNGTRPAPANLDWLTVSPKSLPLTEGKEPIGKEPDEIKIVYTGKEIETALMSYESYGSYESYGSYETYKSHETHKSHETHHPLLYLQPCDTGDPVRNAAIVQLCVDYIKQHPQWRLSLQTHKLIGIE
;
A
#
# COMPACT_ATOMS: atom_id res chain seq x y z
N MET A 1 -1.35 -25.55 -13.42
CA MET A 1 -1.93 -24.34 -12.84
C MET A 1 -0.82 -23.59 -12.11
N LYS A 2 -0.85 -22.26 -12.10
CA LYS A 2 0.09 -21.44 -11.33
C LYS A 2 -0.25 -21.60 -9.85
N SER A 3 0.75 -21.85 -8.99
CA SER A 3 0.61 -21.81 -7.54
C SER A 3 1.25 -20.55 -6.96
N PHE A 4 0.76 -20.12 -5.81
CA PHE A 4 1.22 -18.98 -5.05
C PHE A 4 1.67 -19.45 -3.66
N ARG A 5 2.78 -18.92 -3.19
CA ARG A 5 3.23 -19.14 -1.82
C ARG A 5 2.55 -18.13 -0.91
N VAL A 6 1.54 -18.58 -0.19
CA VAL A 6 0.71 -17.76 0.69
C VAL A 6 1.12 -18.01 2.14
N ASN A 7 1.50 -16.94 2.84
CA ASN A 7 1.81 -16.98 4.27
C ASN A 7 0.53 -17.01 5.10
N SER A 8 -0.37 -16.07 4.88
CA SER A 8 -1.65 -15.98 5.61
C SER A 8 -2.74 -15.28 4.79
N ILE A 9 -4.01 -15.59 5.11
CA ILE A 9 -5.20 -14.87 4.60
C ILE A 9 -6.12 -14.61 5.79
N PHE A 10 -6.42 -13.35 6.07
CA PHE A 10 -7.23 -12.94 7.22
C PHE A 10 -8.10 -11.73 6.92
N TYR A 11 -9.17 -11.54 7.69
CA TYR A 11 -10.13 -10.44 7.54
C TYR A 11 -10.02 -9.50 8.74
N THR A 12 -9.75 -8.23 8.45
CA THR A 12 -9.54 -7.19 9.45
C THR A 12 -9.87 -5.80 8.87
N LEU A 13 -9.28 -4.74 9.43
CA LEU A 13 -9.30 -3.39 8.86
C LEU A 13 -7.93 -3.05 8.27
N GLN A 14 -7.90 -2.36 7.12
CA GLN A 14 -6.67 -1.72 6.68
C GLN A 14 -6.24 -0.68 7.73
N GLY A 15 -5.02 -0.83 8.25
CA GLY A 15 -4.50 -0.01 9.35
C GLY A 15 -3.62 1.14 8.90
N GLU A 16 -3.31 1.29 7.61
CA GLU A 16 -2.29 2.20 7.10
C GLU A 16 -2.76 2.97 5.86
N GLY A 17 -2.17 4.16 5.64
CA GLY A 17 -2.34 4.96 4.44
C GLY A 17 -3.77 5.44 4.18
N HIS A 18 -4.07 5.67 2.91
CA HIS A 18 -5.38 6.21 2.47
C HIS A 18 -6.56 5.31 2.83
N ASN A 19 -6.37 4.01 2.78
CA ASN A 19 -7.44 3.05 3.01
C ASN A 19 -7.66 2.70 4.50
N THR A 20 -7.01 3.40 5.42
CA THR A 20 -7.16 3.17 6.87
C THR A 20 -8.62 3.14 7.31
N GLY A 21 -8.95 2.13 8.13
CA GLY A 21 -10.31 1.91 8.67
C GLY A 21 -11.25 1.15 7.75
N ARG A 22 -10.87 0.82 6.52
CA ARG A 22 -11.71 0.03 5.61
C ARG A 22 -11.61 -1.45 5.95
N ALA A 23 -12.77 -2.13 5.93
CA ALA A 23 -12.82 -3.59 6.01
C ALA A 23 -12.03 -4.21 4.85
N ALA A 24 -11.10 -5.11 5.16
CA ALA A 24 -10.20 -5.67 4.17
C ALA A 24 -9.85 -7.14 4.45
N VAL A 25 -9.78 -7.94 3.39
CA VAL A 25 -9.16 -9.26 3.42
C VAL A 25 -7.73 -9.13 2.94
N PHE A 26 -6.79 -9.41 3.81
CA PHE A 26 -5.38 -9.44 3.48
C PHE A 26 -4.98 -10.80 2.93
N VAL A 27 -4.29 -10.81 1.79
CA VAL A 27 -3.61 -11.97 1.24
C VAL A 27 -2.10 -11.69 1.33
N ARG A 28 -1.46 -12.29 2.30
CA ARG A 28 -0.03 -12.13 2.57
C ARG A 28 0.76 -13.21 1.83
N PHE A 29 1.56 -12.80 0.86
CA PHE A 29 2.44 -13.70 0.11
C PHE A 29 3.77 -13.89 0.83
N ALA A 30 4.33 -15.09 0.73
CA ALA A 30 5.66 -15.41 1.24
C ALA A 30 6.75 -15.00 0.25
N GLY A 31 7.93 -14.70 0.81
CA GLY A 31 9.12 -14.33 0.06
C GLY A 31 9.19 -12.85 -0.28
N CYS A 32 10.39 -12.30 -0.13
CA CYS A 32 10.71 -10.92 -0.47
C CYS A 32 12.09 -10.87 -1.12
N ASN A 33 12.28 -9.94 -2.06
CA ASN A 33 13.57 -9.67 -2.68
C ASN A 33 14.45 -8.70 -1.85
N LEU A 34 13.92 -8.20 -0.72
CA LEU A 34 14.65 -7.36 0.23
C LEU A 34 14.69 -8.00 1.62
N ARG A 35 15.64 -7.54 2.46
CA ARG A 35 15.78 -7.91 3.88
C ARG A 35 15.97 -6.64 4.71
N CYS A 36 14.86 -5.94 4.96
CA CYS A 36 14.88 -4.68 5.69
C CYS A 36 15.07 -4.92 7.19
N PRO A 37 15.99 -4.20 7.87
CA PRO A 37 16.24 -4.40 9.29
C PRO A 37 15.07 -4.00 10.21
N PHE A 38 14.13 -3.23 9.69
CA PHE A 38 12.91 -2.79 10.40
C PHE A 38 11.64 -3.52 9.94
N CYS A 39 11.80 -4.63 9.20
CA CYS A 39 10.65 -5.40 8.72
C CYS A 39 10.00 -6.13 9.90
N ASP A 40 8.71 -5.89 10.09
CA ASP A 40 7.89 -6.52 11.14
C ASP A 40 7.05 -7.70 10.61
N THR A 41 7.20 -8.03 9.32
CA THR A 41 6.44 -9.10 8.67
C THR A 41 7.25 -10.38 8.62
N GLU A 42 6.68 -11.48 9.13
CA GLU A 42 7.14 -12.84 8.87
C GLU A 42 6.60 -13.26 7.49
N PHE A 43 7.47 -13.75 6.61
CA PHE A 43 7.13 -14.16 5.24
C PHE A 43 7.93 -15.38 4.75
N ASP A 44 8.59 -16.10 5.63
CA ASP A 44 9.39 -17.28 5.29
C ASP A 44 8.52 -18.57 5.29
N SER A 45 7.49 -18.65 6.15
CA SER A 45 6.52 -19.74 6.16
C SER A 45 5.44 -19.55 5.10
N PHE A 46 4.97 -20.64 4.49
CA PHE A 46 3.90 -20.58 3.49
C PHE A 46 3.19 -21.91 3.26
N THR A 47 2.00 -21.79 2.66
CA THR A 47 1.28 -22.89 2.00
C THR A 47 1.19 -22.57 0.52
N GLU A 48 1.42 -23.56 -0.35
CA GLU A 48 1.13 -23.38 -1.77
C GLU A 48 -0.37 -23.43 -2.00
N MET A 49 -0.90 -22.43 -2.69
CA MET A 49 -2.32 -22.32 -3.02
C MET A 49 -2.50 -21.92 -4.49
N THR A 50 -3.54 -22.43 -5.14
CA THR A 50 -3.99 -21.97 -6.45
C THR A 50 -4.78 -20.66 -6.31
N ALA A 51 -5.00 -19.96 -7.42
CA ALA A 51 -5.84 -18.75 -7.41
C ALA A 51 -7.26 -19.04 -6.94
N GLU A 52 -7.83 -20.18 -7.33
CA GLU A 52 -9.15 -20.62 -6.93
C GLU A 52 -9.25 -20.90 -5.43
N GLU A 53 -8.22 -21.51 -4.84
CA GLU A 53 -8.16 -21.76 -3.39
C GLU A 53 -8.03 -20.47 -2.60
N ILE A 54 -7.22 -19.51 -3.08
CA ILE A 54 -7.11 -18.17 -2.48
C ILE A 54 -8.47 -17.46 -2.53
N LEU A 55 -9.13 -17.43 -3.71
CA LEU A 55 -10.44 -16.82 -3.87
C LEU A 55 -11.49 -17.47 -2.97
N ALA A 56 -11.53 -18.79 -2.91
CA ALA A 56 -12.45 -19.52 -2.03
C ALA A 56 -12.22 -19.15 -0.55
N LYS A 57 -10.97 -19.01 -0.14
CA LYS A 57 -10.61 -18.57 1.21
C LYS A 57 -11.06 -17.14 1.47
N VAL A 58 -10.81 -16.20 0.55
CA VAL A 58 -11.24 -14.80 0.65
C VAL A 58 -12.76 -14.72 0.84
N VAL A 59 -13.53 -15.42 0.01
CA VAL A 59 -15.00 -15.48 0.11
C VAL A 59 -15.46 -16.04 1.45
N SER A 60 -14.78 -17.04 2.01
CA SER A 60 -15.16 -17.69 3.26
C SER A 60 -14.98 -16.84 4.51
N LEU A 61 -14.19 -15.76 4.43
CA LEU A 61 -13.82 -14.94 5.59
C LEU A 61 -14.81 -13.83 5.94
N HIS A 62 -15.75 -13.53 5.07
CA HIS A 62 -16.80 -12.53 5.33
C HIS A 62 -18.19 -13.09 5.01
N SER A 63 -19.21 -12.47 5.57
CA SER A 63 -20.58 -12.88 5.32
C SER A 63 -21.02 -12.54 3.90
N SER A 64 -21.69 -13.47 3.22
CA SER A 64 -22.34 -13.24 1.93
C SER A 64 -23.51 -12.24 2.00
N SER A 65 -23.95 -11.88 3.22
CA SER A 65 -25.04 -10.94 3.46
C SER A 65 -24.59 -9.47 3.53
N VAL A 66 -23.28 -9.17 3.44
CA VAL A 66 -22.82 -7.77 3.45
C VAL A 66 -23.16 -7.10 2.11
N PRO A 67 -23.70 -5.86 2.14
CA PRO A 67 -24.09 -5.15 0.92
C PRO A 67 -22.90 -4.70 0.06
N HIS A 68 -21.72 -4.64 0.67
CA HIS A 68 -20.46 -4.25 0.01
C HIS A 68 -19.36 -5.22 0.36
N LEU A 69 -18.65 -5.71 -0.66
CA LEU A 69 -17.51 -6.59 -0.45
C LEU A 69 -16.33 -5.81 0.19
N PRO A 70 -15.54 -6.47 1.07
CA PRO A 70 -14.33 -5.85 1.61
C PRO A 70 -13.30 -5.62 0.51
N LEU A 71 -12.35 -4.72 0.78
CA LEU A 71 -11.17 -4.56 -0.05
C LEU A 71 -10.31 -5.83 0.04
N VAL A 72 -9.75 -6.31 -1.06
CA VAL A 72 -8.69 -7.32 -1.01
C VAL A 72 -7.34 -6.61 -1.08
N VAL A 73 -6.50 -6.80 -0.06
CA VAL A 73 -5.15 -6.21 0.02
C VAL A 73 -4.11 -7.30 -0.20
N LEU A 74 -3.42 -7.21 -1.32
CA LEU A 74 -2.31 -8.10 -1.67
C LEU A 74 -1.02 -7.54 -1.07
N THR A 75 -0.41 -8.27 -0.16
CA THR A 75 0.74 -7.83 0.64
C THR A 75 1.68 -9.00 0.93
N GLY A 76 2.54 -8.88 1.92
CA GLY A 76 3.40 -9.95 2.42
C GLY A 76 4.87 -9.59 2.43
N GLY A 77 5.72 -10.44 1.86
CA GLY A 77 7.08 -10.09 1.50
C GLY A 77 7.08 -9.06 0.37
N GLU A 78 7.13 -9.53 -0.88
CA GLU A 78 6.91 -8.67 -2.04
C GLU A 78 5.92 -9.36 -3.00
N PRO A 79 4.66 -8.87 -3.08
CA PRO A 79 3.62 -9.53 -3.87
C PRO A 79 3.90 -9.51 -5.38
N THR A 80 4.63 -8.52 -5.90
CA THR A 80 4.98 -8.45 -7.35
C THR A 80 5.90 -9.57 -7.82
N LEU A 81 6.47 -10.36 -6.91
CA LEU A 81 7.21 -11.57 -7.26
C LEU A 81 6.31 -12.69 -7.78
N GLN A 82 5.02 -12.66 -7.43
CA GLN A 82 4.09 -13.78 -7.68
C GLN A 82 2.81 -13.33 -8.38
N VAL A 83 2.27 -12.16 -8.02
CA VAL A 83 1.00 -11.64 -8.51
C VAL A 83 1.13 -11.11 -9.93
N ASP A 84 0.16 -11.47 -10.78
CA ASP A 84 0.01 -10.98 -12.14
C ASP A 84 -1.41 -10.45 -12.39
N GLU A 85 -1.63 -9.85 -13.56
CA GLU A 85 -2.93 -9.31 -13.98
C GLU A 85 -4.03 -10.37 -14.06
N ALA A 86 -3.67 -11.62 -14.37
CA ALA A 86 -4.64 -12.70 -14.46
C ALA A 86 -5.23 -13.03 -13.09
N PHE A 87 -4.41 -13.06 -12.03
CA PHE A 87 -4.89 -13.27 -10.66
C PHE A 87 -5.75 -12.09 -10.17
N VAL A 88 -5.31 -10.85 -10.41
CA VAL A 88 -6.10 -9.65 -10.09
C VAL A 88 -7.45 -9.69 -10.83
N GLY A 89 -7.46 -10.08 -12.10
CA GLY A 89 -8.67 -10.22 -12.91
C GLY A 89 -9.66 -11.26 -12.37
N GLN A 90 -9.18 -12.34 -11.74
CA GLN A 90 -10.06 -13.32 -11.08
C GLN A 90 -10.75 -12.72 -9.85
N LEU A 91 -10.04 -11.94 -9.04
CA LEU A 91 -10.63 -11.22 -7.89
C LEU A 91 -11.68 -10.20 -8.36
N HIS A 92 -11.39 -9.44 -9.43
CA HIS A 92 -12.35 -8.52 -10.05
C HIS A 92 -13.60 -9.25 -10.58
N SER A 93 -13.42 -10.41 -11.21
CA SER A 93 -14.53 -11.22 -11.72
C SER A 93 -15.45 -11.71 -10.61
N ALA A 94 -14.93 -11.83 -9.38
CA ALA A 94 -15.69 -12.12 -8.17
C ALA A 94 -16.26 -10.86 -7.48
N GLY A 95 -16.05 -9.66 -8.05
CA GLY A 95 -16.61 -8.39 -7.58
C GLY A 95 -15.77 -7.63 -6.59
N TYR A 96 -14.55 -8.08 -6.25
CA TYR A 96 -13.67 -7.40 -5.31
C TYR A 96 -12.93 -6.22 -5.94
N ARG A 97 -12.73 -5.17 -5.16
CA ARG A 97 -11.69 -4.19 -5.43
C ARG A 97 -10.38 -4.69 -4.85
N VAL A 98 -9.27 -4.46 -5.56
CA VAL A 98 -7.96 -5.02 -5.24
C VAL A 98 -6.93 -3.92 -5.05
N ALA A 99 -6.34 -3.87 -3.85
CA ALA A 99 -5.20 -3.03 -3.52
C ALA A 99 -3.92 -3.88 -3.40
N MET A 100 -2.77 -3.26 -3.59
CA MET A 100 -1.47 -3.89 -3.38
C MET A 100 -0.54 -2.98 -2.58
N GLU A 101 0.19 -3.58 -1.63
CA GLU A 101 1.30 -2.98 -0.89
C GLU A 101 2.61 -3.54 -1.43
N SER A 102 3.42 -2.73 -2.11
CA SER A 102 4.67 -3.16 -2.75
C SER A 102 5.87 -2.32 -2.28
N ASN A 103 7.06 -2.88 -2.32
CA ASN A 103 8.30 -2.14 -2.10
C ASN A 103 8.76 -1.33 -3.33
N GLY A 104 8.06 -1.43 -4.46
CA GLY A 104 8.31 -0.67 -5.68
C GLY A 104 9.54 -1.09 -6.49
N THR A 105 10.18 -2.22 -6.19
CA THR A 105 11.37 -2.68 -6.92
C THR A 105 11.05 -3.42 -8.21
N ARG A 106 9.77 -3.72 -8.47
CA ARG A 106 9.28 -4.44 -9.65
C ARG A 106 7.97 -3.81 -10.13
N PRO A 107 7.65 -3.93 -11.43
CA PRO A 107 6.36 -3.50 -11.96
C PRO A 107 5.21 -4.21 -11.27
N ALA A 108 4.17 -3.47 -10.90
CA ALA A 108 2.92 -3.99 -10.38
C ALA A 108 1.91 -4.26 -11.51
N PRO A 109 0.95 -5.19 -11.35
CA PRO A 109 -0.12 -5.40 -12.31
C PRO A 109 -0.87 -4.10 -12.63
N ALA A 110 -1.09 -3.83 -13.94
CA ALA A 110 -1.70 -2.58 -14.40
C ALA A 110 -3.19 -2.47 -14.02
N ASN A 111 -3.85 -3.59 -13.77
CA ASN A 111 -5.27 -3.66 -13.44
C ASN A 111 -5.60 -3.60 -11.94
N LEU A 112 -4.67 -3.19 -11.08
CA LEU A 112 -4.98 -2.92 -9.65
C LEU A 112 -5.89 -1.69 -9.51
N ASP A 113 -6.82 -1.71 -8.54
CA ASP A 113 -7.62 -0.54 -8.18
C ASP A 113 -6.84 0.47 -7.35
N TRP A 114 -5.86 0.00 -6.56
CA TRP A 114 -5.01 0.83 -5.72
C TRP A 114 -3.63 0.23 -5.57
N LEU A 115 -2.60 1.04 -5.75
CA LEU A 115 -1.20 0.65 -5.53
C LEU A 115 -0.56 1.59 -4.51
N THR A 116 -0.17 1.05 -3.37
CA THR A 116 0.72 1.70 -2.42
C THR A 116 2.15 1.22 -2.66
N VAL A 117 3.06 2.15 -2.92
CA VAL A 117 4.49 1.86 -2.99
C VAL A 117 5.16 2.36 -1.72
N SER A 118 5.86 1.45 -1.02
CA SER A 118 6.65 1.75 0.17
C SER A 118 8.13 1.50 -0.10
N PRO A 119 8.86 2.47 -0.67
CA PRO A 119 10.28 2.31 -1.02
C PRO A 119 11.12 2.06 0.23
N LYS A 120 12.11 1.16 0.12
CA LYS A 120 12.99 0.79 1.24
C LYS A 120 14.40 1.35 1.11
N SER A 121 14.74 1.88 -0.06
CA SER A 121 15.95 2.64 -0.34
C SER A 121 15.59 3.89 -1.14
N LEU A 122 16.27 4.98 -0.90
CA LEU A 122 16.09 6.27 -1.57
C LEU A 122 17.43 6.71 -2.20
N PRO A 123 17.42 7.33 -3.39
CA PRO A 123 16.24 7.57 -4.24
C PRO A 123 15.72 6.30 -4.87
N LEU A 124 14.47 6.27 -5.32
CA LEU A 124 14.01 5.29 -6.30
C LEU A 124 14.96 5.40 -7.49
N THR A 125 15.57 4.30 -7.89
CA THR A 125 16.63 4.30 -8.91
C THR A 125 16.19 5.12 -10.12
N GLU A 126 16.86 6.25 -10.35
CA GLU A 126 16.65 7.10 -11.51
C GLU A 126 16.66 6.26 -12.78
N GLY A 127 15.66 6.41 -13.63
CA GLY A 127 15.70 6.00 -15.03
C GLY A 127 15.06 4.67 -15.41
N LYS A 128 14.31 4.01 -14.53
CA LYS A 128 13.43 2.92 -14.96
C LYS A 128 11.99 3.26 -14.59
N GLU A 129 11.26 3.77 -15.57
CA GLU A 129 9.81 3.84 -15.46
C GLU A 129 9.29 2.42 -15.18
N PRO A 130 8.53 2.20 -14.09
CA PRO A 130 7.90 0.92 -13.88
C PRO A 130 6.91 0.68 -15.02
N ILE A 131 7.15 -0.34 -15.84
CA ILE A 131 6.15 -0.84 -16.77
C ILE A 131 5.08 -1.50 -15.89
N GLY A 132 3.94 -0.83 -15.70
CA GLY A 132 2.89 -1.30 -14.81
C GLY A 132 2.02 -0.15 -14.31
N LYS A 133 1.25 -0.40 -13.26
CA LYS A 133 0.44 0.65 -12.62
C LYS A 133 1.33 1.67 -11.93
N GLU A 134 1.07 2.96 -12.17
CA GLU A 134 1.62 4.05 -11.37
C GLU A 134 1.07 4.00 -9.94
N PRO A 135 1.88 4.39 -8.93
CA PRO A 135 1.41 4.37 -7.54
C PRO A 135 0.31 5.41 -7.30
N ASP A 136 -0.76 4.99 -6.61
CA ASP A 136 -1.78 5.91 -6.09
C ASP A 136 -1.33 6.53 -4.77
N GLU A 137 -0.39 5.85 -4.08
CA GLU A 137 0.15 6.25 -2.78
C GLU A 137 1.64 5.88 -2.68
N ILE A 138 2.44 6.83 -2.18
CA ILE A 138 3.81 6.58 -1.75
C ILE A 138 3.84 6.70 -0.23
N LYS A 139 4.25 5.63 0.46
CA LYS A 139 4.29 5.55 1.91
C LYS A 139 5.71 5.27 2.39
N ILE A 140 6.36 6.25 2.99
CA ILE A 140 7.74 6.17 3.44
C ILE A 140 7.78 5.85 4.92
N VAL A 141 8.47 4.75 5.29
CA VAL A 141 8.74 4.38 6.68
C VAL A 141 9.90 5.23 7.21
N TYR A 142 9.59 6.10 8.17
CA TYR A 142 10.56 6.99 8.80
C TYR A 142 11.15 6.35 10.06
N THR A 143 12.46 6.18 10.08
CA THR A 143 13.19 5.49 11.17
C THR A 143 13.83 6.44 12.17
N GLY A 144 13.60 7.76 12.05
CA GLY A 144 14.23 8.79 12.89
C GLY A 144 15.66 9.18 12.45
N LYS A 145 16.11 8.74 11.28
CA LYS A 145 17.38 9.16 10.68
C LYS A 145 17.13 10.19 9.57
N GLU A 146 18.14 11.02 9.28
CA GLU A 146 18.07 12.06 8.24
C GLU A 146 17.55 11.49 6.92
N ILE A 147 16.36 11.92 6.53
CA ILE A 147 15.67 11.51 5.30
C ILE A 147 15.38 12.74 4.42
N GLU A 148 15.63 13.95 4.89
CA GLU A 148 15.22 15.20 4.22
C GLU A 148 15.57 15.21 2.74
N THR A 149 16.80 14.87 2.36
CA THR A 149 17.25 14.83 0.96
C THR A 149 16.49 13.81 0.13
N ALA A 150 16.06 12.71 0.74
CA ALA A 150 15.34 11.64 0.08
C ALA A 150 13.86 11.96 -0.06
N LEU A 151 13.25 12.63 0.92
CA LEU A 151 11.87 13.10 0.86
C LEU A 151 11.70 14.19 -0.19
N MET A 152 12.69 15.10 -0.33
CA MET A 152 12.71 16.14 -1.36
C MET A 152 12.69 15.56 -2.79
N SER A 153 13.26 14.38 -3.03
CA SER A 153 13.20 13.75 -4.36
C SER A 153 11.78 13.32 -4.75
N TYR A 154 10.90 13.09 -3.77
CA TYR A 154 9.48 12.79 -4.01
C TYR A 154 8.61 14.05 -4.14
N GLU A 155 9.07 15.17 -3.62
CA GLU A 155 8.38 16.46 -3.77
C GLU A 155 8.38 16.95 -5.22
N SER A 156 9.40 16.57 -6.00
CA SER A 156 9.43 16.85 -7.45
C SER A 156 8.42 16.04 -8.27
N TYR A 157 7.87 14.95 -7.74
CA TYR A 157 6.74 14.23 -8.34
C TYR A 157 5.39 14.93 -8.13
N GLY A 158 5.32 15.87 -7.20
CA GLY A 158 4.14 16.67 -6.90
C GLY A 158 4.41 18.14 -7.07
N SER A 159 4.69 18.65 -8.29
CA SER A 159 4.68 20.08 -8.50
C SER A 159 3.27 20.60 -8.26
N TYR A 160 3.16 21.39 -7.21
CA TYR A 160 1.97 22.00 -6.65
C TYR A 160 1.36 23.04 -7.61
N GLU A 161 0.64 22.62 -8.62
CA GLU A 161 -0.24 23.53 -9.36
C GLU A 161 -1.60 22.86 -9.57
N SER A 162 -2.33 22.60 -8.51
CA SER A 162 -3.79 22.57 -8.46
C SER A 162 -4.35 21.88 -7.22
N TYR A 163 -4.15 22.44 -6.02
CA TYR A 163 -5.18 22.31 -5.00
C TYR A 163 -6.23 23.42 -5.27
N GLY A 164 -6.98 23.23 -6.33
CA GLY A 164 -8.27 23.86 -6.49
C GLY A 164 -9.16 23.45 -5.34
N SER A 165 -9.75 24.46 -4.71
CA SER A 165 -10.73 24.46 -3.64
C SER A 165 -11.62 23.20 -3.60
N TYR A 166 -11.92 22.78 -2.38
CA TYR A 166 -12.81 21.70 -1.95
C TYR A 166 -14.28 21.91 -2.38
N GLU A 167 -14.54 22.29 -3.64
CA GLU A 167 -15.87 22.43 -4.19
C GLU A 167 -15.87 21.92 -5.63
N THR A 168 -16.41 20.75 -5.81
CA THR A 168 -17.25 20.29 -6.92
C THR A 168 -17.18 18.78 -7.11
N TYR A 169 -17.85 18.06 -6.24
CA TYR A 169 -18.48 16.82 -6.67
C TYR A 169 -19.78 17.18 -7.37
N LYS A 170 -19.74 17.50 -8.65
CA LYS A 170 -20.93 17.40 -9.54
C LYS A 170 -20.53 17.46 -11.01
N SER A 171 -21.12 16.53 -11.72
CA SER A 171 -21.38 16.44 -13.16
C SER A 171 -20.32 15.83 -14.06
N HIS A 172 -20.74 14.70 -14.63
CA HIS A 172 -20.30 14.12 -15.89
C HIS A 172 -20.07 15.19 -16.96
N GLU A 173 -18.89 15.20 -17.57
CA GLU A 173 -18.77 15.32 -19.02
C GLU A 173 -17.32 15.07 -19.45
N THR A 174 -17.20 14.38 -20.57
CA THR A 174 -16.02 13.92 -21.25
C THR A 174 -15.11 15.05 -21.71
N HIS A 175 -13.96 15.23 -21.07
CA HIS A 175 -12.78 15.79 -21.71
C HIS A 175 -11.56 14.99 -21.27
N LYS A 176 -10.91 14.30 -22.24
CA LYS A 176 -9.59 13.69 -22.08
C LYS A 176 -8.56 14.82 -21.96
N SER A 177 -8.39 15.34 -20.76
CA SER A 177 -7.19 16.07 -20.36
C SER A 177 -6.22 15.01 -19.81
N HIS A 178 -4.96 15.04 -20.21
CA HIS A 178 -3.88 14.32 -19.55
C HIS A 178 -3.72 14.93 -18.14
N GLU A 179 -4.57 14.54 -17.22
CA GLU A 179 -4.34 14.81 -15.79
C GLU A 179 -3.15 13.97 -15.37
N THR A 180 -2.05 14.60 -15.05
CA THR A 180 -0.90 13.96 -14.42
C THR A 180 -1.36 13.40 -13.08
N HIS A 181 -1.39 12.07 -12.96
CA HIS A 181 -1.76 11.40 -11.71
C HIS A 181 -0.61 11.59 -10.71
N HIS A 182 -0.86 12.36 -9.65
CA HIS A 182 0.10 12.53 -8.56
C HIS A 182 -0.26 11.60 -7.39
N PRO A 183 0.66 10.75 -6.93
CA PRO A 183 0.40 9.87 -5.80
C PRO A 183 0.21 10.66 -4.50
N LEU A 184 -0.63 10.15 -3.59
CA LEU A 184 -0.71 10.65 -2.23
C LEU A 184 0.59 10.32 -1.48
N LEU A 185 1.14 11.29 -0.74
CA LEU A 185 2.39 11.13 -0.01
C LEU A 185 2.11 10.88 1.48
N TYR A 186 2.62 9.78 2.01
CA TYR A 186 2.49 9.40 3.42
C TYR A 186 3.83 9.18 4.09
N LEU A 187 3.98 9.74 5.28
CA LEU A 187 5.10 9.49 6.17
C LEU A 187 4.61 8.61 7.33
N GLN A 188 5.22 7.44 7.49
CA GLN A 188 4.83 6.46 8.50
C GLN A 188 5.94 6.29 9.53
N PRO A 189 5.71 6.62 10.82
CA PRO A 189 6.66 6.35 11.88
C PRO A 189 6.98 4.85 11.95
N CYS A 190 8.28 4.53 11.98
CA CYS A 190 8.73 3.15 12.17
C CYS A 190 8.42 2.69 13.59
N ASP A 191 7.82 1.52 13.73
CA ASP A 191 7.73 0.84 15.02
C ASP A 191 9.06 0.13 15.31
N THR A 192 9.74 0.56 16.36
CA THR A 192 11.03 0.02 16.78
C THR A 192 10.92 -0.97 17.95
N GLY A 193 9.71 -1.19 18.46
CA GLY A 193 9.46 -1.95 19.68
C GLY A 193 9.79 -1.18 20.98
N ASP A 194 10.36 0.02 20.89
CA ASP A 194 10.64 0.90 22.05
C ASP A 194 9.64 2.08 22.05
N PRO A 195 8.74 2.14 23.04
CA PRO A 195 7.71 3.18 23.12
C PRO A 195 8.26 4.61 23.17
N VAL A 196 9.40 4.84 23.84
CA VAL A 196 10.02 6.16 23.97
C VAL A 196 10.56 6.61 22.62
N ARG A 197 11.27 5.72 21.94
CA ARG A 197 11.79 5.96 20.60
C ARG A 197 10.67 6.15 19.58
N ASN A 198 9.62 5.34 19.66
CA ASN A 198 8.46 5.44 18.78
C ASN A 198 7.77 6.80 18.93
N ALA A 199 7.58 7.28 20.16
CA ALA A 199 7.00 8.60 20.42
C ALA A 199 7.86 9.74 19.82
N ALA A 200 9.17 9.65 19.93
CA ALA A 200 10.09 10.63 19.32
C ALA A 200 10.00 10.61 17.80
N ILE A 201 9.94 9.43 17.16
CA ILE A 201 9.80 9.30 15.71
C ILE A 201 8.45 9.87 15.23
N VAL A 202 7.36 9.60 15.94
CA VAL A 202 6.04 10.18 15.67
C VAL A 202 6.10 11.70 15.68
N GLN A 203 6.74 12.29 16.71
CA GLN A 203 6.88 13.75 16.80
C GLN A 203 7.67 14.34 15.63
N LEU A 204 8.76 13.69 15.23
CA LEU A 204 9.54 14.10 14.07
C LEU A 204 8.70 14.05 12.76
N CYS A 205 7.90 13.01 12.56
CA CYS A 205 6.98 12.93 11.43
C CYS A 205 5.97 14.08 11.45
N VAL A 206 5.38 14.39 12.61
CA VAL A 206 4.42 15.48 12.78
C VAL A 206 5.05 16.83 12.46
N ASP A 207 6.27 17.08 12.96
CA ASP A 207 6.97 18.35 12.74
C ASP A 207 7.38 18.52 11.27
N TYR A 208 7.81 17.45 10.62
CA TYR A 208 8.08 17.44 9.18
C TYR A 208 6.80 17.76 8.37
N ILE A 209 5.69 17.07 8.63
CA ILE A 209 4.43 17.26 7.90
C ILE A 209 3.89 18.68 8.07
N LYS A 210 4.05 19.30 9.25
CA LYS A 210 3.65 20.70 9.46
C LYS A 210 4.43 21.69 8.58
N GLN A 211 5.67 21.36 8.21
CA GLN A 211 6.50 22.16 7.32
C GLN A 211 6.27 21.81 5.83
N HIS A 212 5.78 20.59 5.58
CA HIS A 212 5.55 20.01 4.24
C HIS A 212 4.12 19.48 4.12
N PRO A 213 3.09 20.36 3.96
CA PRO A 213 1.68 19.99 4.06
C PRO A 213 1.16 19.07 2.95
N GLN A 214 1.95 18.79 1.91
CA GLN A 214 1.67 17.77 0.90
C GLN A 214 1.78 16.35 1.47
N TRP A 215 2.54 16.17 2.55
CA TRP A 215 2.66 14.89 3.25
C TRP A 215 1.53 14.69 4.25
N ARG A 216 1.15 13.43 4.45
CA ARG A 216 0.15 12.98 5.42
C ARG A 216 0.78 11.99 6.38
N LEU A 217 0.27 11.94 7.60
CA LEU A 217 0.69 10.96 8.59
C LEU A 217 -0.03 9.63 8.32
N SER A 218 0.72 8.54 8.16
CA SER A 218 0.20 7.17 8.22
C SER A 218 0.58 6.58 9.57
N LEU A 219 -0.40 6.12 10.34
CA LEU A 219 -0.17 5.35 11.56
C LEU A 219 -0.46 3.88 11.29
N GLN A 220 0.14 3.00 12.08
CA GLN A 220 -0.23 1.58 12.12
C GLN A 220 -1.41 1.40 13.08
N THR A 221 -2.61 1.84 12.66
CA THR A 221 -3.79 1.91 13.54
C THR A 221 -4.23 0.54 14.05
N HIS A 222 -3.99 -0.53 13.29
CA HIS A 222 -4.22 -1.91 13.72
C HIS A 222 -3.45 -2.25 15.01
N LYS A 223 -2.20 -1.80 15.15
CA LYS A 223 -1.42 -1.97 16.39
C LYS A 223 -1.98 -1.17 17.55
N LEU A 224 -2.51 0.05 17.29
CA LEU A 224 -3.08 0.91 18.31
C LEU A 224 -4.38 0.37 18.92
N ILE A 225 -5.18 -0.34 18.12
CA ILE A 225 -6.46 -0.92 18.55
C ILE A 225 -6.39 -2.42 18.81
N GLY A 226 -5.21 -3.03 18.66
CA GLY A 226 -4.97 -4.43 19.00
C GLY A 226 -5.65 -5.44 18.10
N ILE A 227 -5.75 -5.16 16.78
CA ILE A 227 -6.23 -6.09 15.76
C ILE A 227 -5.08 -6.55 14.86
N GLU A 228 -5.30 -7.64 14.11
CA GLU A 228 -4.33 -8.19 13.15
C GLU A 228 -4.15 -7.28 11.94
#